data_8b92eaad13da94d0f202d9b2078a4814
#
_entry.id   8b92eaad13da94d0f202d9b2078a4814
#
_cell.length_a   1.000
_cell.length_b   1.000
_cell.length_c   1.000
_cell.angle_alpha   90.00
_cell.angle_beta   90.00
_cell.angle_gamma   90.00
#
_symmetry.space_group_name_H-M   'P 1'
#
loop_
_entity.id
_entity.type
_entity.pdbx_description
1 polymer ?
#
loop_
_entity_poly.entity_id
_entity_poly.type
_entity_poly.pdbx_seq_one_letter_code
_entity_poly.pdbx_strand_id
1 'polypeptide(L)'
;VTGELHRWGVGPWLDGIFTQSNLGVVTRMTLWLKPMPGYVARFAFSVGESRSALDNTLNALRQLSLSGVLGSGFLFFNDLRILTTQQRYPWAEAGGRVPLPDDLRREVRRRRGLGAWNGRGTIHAVDAGHGAELRRIVTESLGPHVDRLTFGEDDQLSQGNTSSPSVLDWCAPSESQLLMAYWRIRENEPADAETESEVGPGAGAGAGAGISHHSASMDLDRDGCGLIWSCPVLPLNGRHVRVAVDTVEQVTRSHGFEANIGLHASGERTAVATVILAYDRSVEGEDDRAMVCYDALEQQFSDLGYPPYRMSTRAMRSSLHANDDMSAVLRRLKNALDPAGILAPGRYVL
;
A
#
# COMPACT_ATOMS: atom_id res chain seq x y z
N VAL A 1 -31.18 -5.03 22.35
CA VAL A 1 -31.50 -5.08 20.89
C VAL A 1 -30.80 -3.97 20.14
N THR A 2 -30.65 -2.76 20.71
CA THR A 2 -30.06 -1.60 20.04
C THR A 2 -28.59 -1.37 20.39
N GLY A 3 -28.01 -2.08 21.34
CA GLY A 3 -26.63 -1.89 21.80
C GLY A 3 -25.58 -2.04 20.71
N GLU A 4 -25.82 -2.96 19.77
CA GLU A 4 -24.94 -3.19 18.60
C GLU A 4 -25.11 -2.11 17.50
N LEU A 5 -26.21 -1.35 17.54
CA LEU A 5 -26.55 -0.36 16.53
C LEU A 5 -26.23 1.06 16.95
N HIS A 6 -26.19 1.34 18.24
CA HIS A 6 -26.03 2.68 18.80
C HIS A 6 -24.79 2.75 19.69
N ARG A 7 -23.76 3.41 19.19
CA ARG A 7 -22.44 3.47 19.86
C ARG A 7 -22.38 4.47 21.02
N TRP A 8 -23.18 5.51 20.95
CA TRP A 8 -23.14 6.68 21.84
C TRP A 8 -24.23 6.59 22.90
N GLY A 9 -24.18 5.54 23.75
CA GLY A 9 -25.09 5.38 24.86
C GLY A 9 -24.62 6.12 26.13
N VAL A 10 -25.07 5.64 27.29
CA VAL A 10 -24.60 6.11 28.58
C VAL A 10 -23.21 5.53 28.85
N GLY A 11 -22.26 6.40 29.15
CA GLY A 11 -20.87 6.05 29.38
C GLY A 11 -19.97 6.10 28.15
N PRO A 12 -18.65 5.90 28.32
CA PRO A 12 -17.71 5.93 27.23
C PRO A 12 -17.82 4.68 26.34
N TRP A 13 -17.56 4.84 25.06
CA TRP A 13 -17.40 3.72 24.13
C TRP A 13 -15.99 3.14 24.22
N LEU A 14 -15.87 1.87 24.59
CA LEU A 14 -14.60 1.23 24.94
C LEU A 14 -13.98 0.40 23.81
N ASP A 15 -14.68 0.16 22.69
CA ASP A 15 -14.18 -0.72 21.62
C ASP A 15 -12.80 -0.30 21.11
N GLY A 16 -12.54 1.03 21.04
CA GLY A 16 -11.28 1.58 20.57
C GLY A 16 -10.06 1.22 21.42
N ILE A 17 -10.22 0.96 22.73
CA ILE A 17 -9.09 0.66 23.62
C ILE A 17 -8.45 -0.71 23.33
N PHE A 18 -9.17 -1.60 22.64
CA PHE A 18 -8.68 -2.93 22.27
C PHE A 18 -8.02 -2.96 20.90
N THR A 19 -8.01 -1.82 20.17
CA THR A 19 -7.36 -1.71 18.85
C THR A 19 -5.86 -1.54 19.04
N GLN A 20 -5.08 -2.47 18.48
CA GLN A 20 -3.61 -2.46 18.57
C GLN A 20 -3.13 -2.24 20.03
N SER A 21 -3.65 -2.99 20.96
CA SER A 21 -3.34 -2.88 22.39
C SER A 21 -3.07 -4.23 23.04
N ASN A 22 -2.52 -4.21 24.24
CA ASN A 22 -2.33 -5.40 25.09
C ASN A 22 -3.25 -5.39 26.32
N LEU A 23 -4.40 -4.72 26.23
CA LEU A 23 -5.33 -4.55 27.34
C LEU A 23 -6.31 -5.74 27.48
N GLY A 24 -6.42 -6.57 26.45
CA GLY A 24 -7.31 -7.72 26.46
C GLY A 24 -7.23 -8.53 25.17
N VAL A 25 -7.98 -9.63 25.13
CA VAL A 25 -8.14 -10.48 23.95
C VAL A 25 -9.58 -10.38 23.47
N VAL A 26 -9.79 -9.93 22.24
CA VAL A 26 -11.12 -9.86 21.63
C VAL A 26 -11.57 -11.27 21.24
N THR A 27 -12.64 -11.76 21.86
CA THR A 27 -13.19 -13.10 21.63
C THR A 27 -14.43 -13.10 20.75
N ARG A 28 -15.09 -11.96 20.61
CA ARG A 28 -16.28 -11.77 19.76
C ARG A 28 -16.32 -10.34 19.25
N MET A 29 -16.75 -10.17 17.99
CA MET A 29 -16.90 -8.87 17.36
C MET A 29 -18.18 -8.86 16.51
N THR A 30 -18.92 -7.76 16.58
CA THR A 30 -20.04 -7.45 15.68
C THR A 30 -19.58 -6.42 14.67
N LEU A 31 -19.77 -6.72 13.39
CA LEU A 31 -19.40 -5.85 12.27
C LEU A 31 -20.66 -5.49 11.46
N TRP A 32 -20.74 -4.22 11.06
CA TRP A 32 -21.74 -3.80 10.10
C TRP A 32 -21.20 -3.94 8.68
N LEU A 33 -21.97 -4.62 7.84
CA LEU A 33 -21.67 -4.75 6.43
C LEU A 33 -22.44 -3.69 5.65
N LYS A 34 -21.79 -3.13 4.62
CA LYS A 34 -22.49 -2.28 3.66
C LYS A 34 -23.35 -3.15 2.74
N PRO A 35 -24.56 -2.74 2.39
CA PRO A 35 -25.32 -3.40 1.34
C PRO A 35 -24.54 -3.40 0.03
N MET A 36 -24.71 -4.45 -0.79
CA MET A 36 -24.17 -4.48 -2.13
C MET A 36 -24.76 -3.32 -2.94
N PRO A 37 -23.96 -2.47 -3.57
CA PRO A 37 -24.49 -1.40 -4.42
C PRO A 37 -25.12 -1.98 -5.68
N GLY A 38 -26.13 -1.30 -6.23
CA GLY A 38 -26.80 -1.71 -7.48
C GLY A 38 -25.92 -1.54 -8.72
N TYR A 39 -24.87 -0.70 -8.63
CA TYR A 39 -23.90 -0.47 -9.68
C TYR A 39 -22.50 -0.25 -9.09
N VAL A 40 -21.50 -0.90 -9.69
CA VAL A 40 -20.10 -0.73 -9.33
C VAL A 40 -19.29 -0.44 -10.60
N ALA A 41 -18.50 0.62 -10.57
CA ALA A 41 -17.48 0.86 -11.58
C ALA A 41 -16.12 1.06 -10.93
N ARG A 42 -15.09 0.53 -11.56
CA ARG A 42 -13.70 0.79 -11.19
C ARG A 42 -13.11 1.80 -12.15
N PHE A 43 -12.18 2.59 -11.69
CA PHE A 43 -11.35 3.43 -12.55
C PHE A 43 -9.88 3.29 -12.18
N ALA A 44 -9.05 3.46 -13.19
CA ALA A 44 -7.61 3.49 -13.06
C ALA A 44 -7.06 4.74 -13.76
N PHE A 45 -5.95 5.25 -13.24
CA PHE A 45 -5.31 6.44 -13.78
C PHE A 45 -3.80 6.38 -13.61
N SER A 46 -3.08 7.14 -14.45
CA SER A 46 -1.64 7.33 -14.31
C SER A 46 -1.27 8.80 -14.30
N VAL A 47 -0.17 9.11 -13.61
CA VAL A 47 0.39 10.46 -13.45
C VAL A 47 1.87 10.40 -13.78
N GLY A 48 2.36 11.37 -14.54
CA GLY A 48 3.77 11.50 -14.88
C GLY A 48 4.66 11.98 -13.74
N GLU A 49 5.88 12.38 -14.06
CA GLU A 49 6.90 12.77 -13.08
C GLU A 49 6.70 14.15 -12.47
N SER A 50 5.73 14.94 -12.96
CA SER A 50 5.51 16.28 -12.46
C SER A 50 5.04 16.28 -11.00
N ARG A 51 5.77 16.99 -10.14
CA ARG A 51 5.41 17.16 -8.72
C ARG A 51 4.06 17.84 -8.55
N SER A 52 3.74 18.82 -9.38
CA SER A 52 2.45 19.51 -9.36
C SER A 52 1.30 18.59 -9.79
N ALA A 53 1.55 17.68 -10.74
CA ALA A 53 0.54 16.71 -11.15
C ALA A 53 0.20 15.75 -10.01
N LEU A 54 1.19 15.27 -9.26
CA LEU A 54 0.97 14.44 -8.06
C LEU A 54 0.13 15.18 -7.02
N ASP A 55 0.52 16.43 -6.67
CA ASP A 55 -0.20 17.25 -5.69
C ASP A 55 -1.66 17.49 -6.11
N ASN A 56 -1.89 17.87 -7.36
CA ASN A 56 -3.21 18.17 -7.88
C ASN A 56 -4.10 16.93 -7.95
N THR A 57 -3.54 15.80 -8.40
CA THR A 57 -4.25 14.52 -8.43
C THR A 57 -4.71 14.10 -7.04
N LEU A 58 -3.83 14.18 -6.04
CA LEU A 58 -4.18 13.83 -4.65
C LEU A 58 -5.24 14.78 -4.06
N ASN A 59 -5.15 16.07 -4.36
CA ASN A 59 -6.14 17.04 -3.92
C ASN A 59 -7.51 16.81 -4.59
N ALA A 60 -7.54 16.46 -5.88
CA ALA A 60 -8.77 16.08 -6.58
C ALA A 60 -9.39 14.80 -5.98
N LEU A 61 -8.58 13.77 -5.77
CA LEU A 61 -9.04 12.52 -5.13
C LEU A 61 -9.57 12.76 -3.70
N ARG A 62 -8.92 13.64 -2.95
CA ARG A 62 -9.41 14.04 -1.63
C ARG A 62 -10.77 14.72 -1.71
N GLN A 63 -10.98 15.64 -2.65
CA GLN A 63 -12.29 16.31 -2.83
C GLN A 63 -13.38 15.31 -3.23
N LEU A 64 -13.08 14.38 -4.13
CA LEU A 64 -14.00 13.31 -4.51
C LEU A 64 -14.36 12.40 -3.32
N SER A 65 -13.41 12.13 -2.42
CA SER A 65 -13.65 11.36 -1.19
C SER A 65 -14.51 12.15 -0.21
N LEU A 66 -14.20 13.42 0.03
CA LEU A 66 -14.93 14.29 0.96
C LEU A 66 -16.39 14.55 0.51
N SER A 67 -16.64 14.58 -0.80
CA SER A 67 -17.99 14.73 -1.36
C SER A 67 -18.78 13.42 -1.44
N GLY A 68 -18.20 12.29 -1.02
CA GLY A 68 -18.84 10.98 -1.07
C GLY A 68 -18.97 10.37 -2.47
N VAL A 69 -18.31 10.94 -3.49
CA VAL A 69 -18.30 10.40 -4.87
C VAL A 69 -17.56 9.06 -4.91
N LEU A 70 -16.48 8.93 -4.16
CA LEU A 70 -15.77 7.66 -4.03
C LEU A 70 -16.42 6.82 -2.92
N GLY A 71 -16.97 5.68 -3.32
CA GLY A 71 -17.70 4.78 -2.40
C GLY A 71 -16.79 3.99 -1.45
N SER A 72 -15.49 3.95 -1.74
CA SER A 72 -14.43 3.35 -0.91
C SER A 72 -13.18 4.21 -1.01
N GLY A 73 -12.15 3.88 -0.21
CA GLY A 73 -10.83 4.46 -0.38
C GLY A 73 -10.24 4.17 -1.76
N PHE A 74 -9.19 4.88 -2.11
CA PHE A 74 -8.42 4.64 -3.34
C PHE A 74 -7.01 4.15 -3.01
N LEU A 75 -6.38 3.52 -4.01
CA LEU A 75 -5.01 3.06 -3.97
C LEU A 75 -4.18 3.88 -4.96
N PHE A 76 -2.96 4.24 -4.57
CA PHE A 76 -2.09 5.03 -5.40
C PHE A 76 -0.64 4.58 -5.19
N PHE A 77 0.03 4.14 -6.24
CA PHE A 77 1.32 3.46 -6.20
C PHE A 77 2.32 4.17 -7.09
N ASN A 78 3.56 4.33 -6.65
CA ASN A 78 4.61 4.69 -7.59
C ASN A 78 4.95 3.50 -8.51
N ASP A 79 5.71 3.76 -9.57
CA ASP A 79 6.12 2.75 -10.53
C ASP A 79 6.86 1.58 -9.89
N LEU A 80 7.77 1.85 -8.96
CA LEU A 80 8.54 0.81 -8.25
C LEU A 80 7.64 -0.12 -7.45
N ARG A 81 6.57 0.41 -6.83
CA ARG A 81 5.62 -0.41 -6.08
C ARG A 81 4.92 -1.45 -6.96
N ILE A 82 4.69 -1.11 -8.23
CA ILE A 82 4.09 -2.03 -9.20
C ILE A 82 5.17 -2.95 -9.80
N LEU A 83 6.28 -2.39 -10.25
CA LEU A 83 7.36 -3.14 -10.89
C LEU A 83 7.88 -4.28 -10.01
N THR A 84 8.08 -4.04 -8.71
CA THR A 84 8.57 -5.06 -7.76
C THR A 84 7.63 -6.26 -7.60
N THR A 85 6.35 -6.12 -7.96
CA THR A 85 5.38 -7.23 -7.96
C THR A 85 5.24 -7.93 -9.31
N GLN A 86 5.82 -7.36 -10.36
CA GLN A 86 5.67 -7.86 -11.72
C GLN A 86 6.93 -8.50 -12.30
N GLN A 87 8.08 -8.20 -11.73
CA GLN A 87 9.37 -8.71 -12.19
C GLN A 87 10.41 -8.69 -11.08
N ARG A 88 11.51 -9.40 -11.27
CA ARG A 88 12.71 -9.29 -10.46
C ARG A 88 13.55 -8.09 -10.87
N TYR A 89 14.54 -7.75 -10.05
CA TYR A 89 15.49 -6.68 -10.34
C TYR A 89 16.24 -6.96 -11.66
N PRO A 90 16.32 -6.00 -12.57
CA PRO A 90 16.98 -6.19 -13.85
C PRO A 90 18.53 -6.10 -13.72
N TRP A 91 19.14 -7.08 -13.05
CA TRP A 91 20.56 -7.07 -12.67
C TRP A 91 21.50 -6.85 -13.85
N ALA A 92 21.25 -7.52 -14.98
CA ALA A 92 22.09 -7.41 -16.18
C ALA A 92 22.02 -5.99 -16.77
N GLU A 93 20.82 -5.43 -16.92
CA GLU A 93 20.61 -4.09 -17.46
C GLU A 93 21.12 -3.00 -16.52
N ALA A 94 21.00 -3.22 -15.21
CA ALA A 94 21.53 -2.31 -14.19
C ALA A 94 23.05 -2.37 -14.05
N GLY A 95 23.73 -3.37 -14.62
CA GLY A 95 25.16 -3.59 -14.44
C GLY A 95 25.54 -3.80 -12.98
N GLY A 96 24.69 -4.47 -12.21
CA GLY A 96 24.88 -4.72 -10.78
C GLY A 96 24.70 -3.50 -9.87
N ARG A 97 24.34 -2.33 -10.40
CA ARG A 97 24.17 -1.09 -9.61
C ARG A 97 22.85 -1.14 -8.82
N VAL A 98 22.90 -0.66 -7.57
CA VAL A 98 21.74 -0.46 -6.68
C VAL A 98 21.83 0.92 -6.03
N PRO A 99 20.71 1.62 -5.76
CA PRO A 99 19.35 1.32 -6.24
C PRO A 99 19.24 1.39 -7.76
N LEU A 100 18.07 0.96 -8.31
CA LEU A 100 17.81 0.96 -9.74
C LEU A 100 18.09 2.34 -10.35
N PRO A 101 19.01 2.45 -11.35
CA PRO A 101 19.36 3.73 -11.96
C PRO A 101 18.14 4.43 -12.56
N ASP A 102 18.07 5.75 -12.42
CA ASP A 102 16.89 6.53 -12.80
C ASP A 102 16.57 6.45 -14.31
N ASP A 103 17.58 6.34 -15.16
CA ASP A 103 17.42 6.15 -16.60
C ASP A 103 16.81 4.79 -16.92
N LEU A 104 17.33 3.73 -16.30
CA LEU A 104 16.79 2.38 -16.45
C LEU A 104 15.38 2.26 -15.84
N ARG A 105 15.15 2.87 -14.66
CA ARG A 105 13.81 2.93 -14.05
C ARG A 105 12.79 3.53 -15.02
N ARG A 106 13.11 4.66 -15.65
CA ARG A 106 12.24 5.31 -16.66
C ARG A 106 12.00 4.40 -17.86
N GLU A 107 13.04 3.72 -18.33
CA GLU A 107 12.93 2.79 -19.46
C GLU A 107 12.04 1.59 -19.14
N VAL A 108 12.26 0.92 -18.00
CA VAL A 108 11.44 -0.21 -17.56
C VAL A 108 9.98 0.22 -17.36
N ARG A 109 9.75 1.37 -16.72
CA ARG A 109 8.44 1.95 -16.53
C ARG A 109 7.72 2.17 -17.86
N ARG A 110 8.41 2.75 -18.85
CA ARG A 110 7.88 3.00 -20.19
C ARG A 110 7.51 1.70 -20.91
N ARG A 111 8.40 0.68 -20.85
CA ARG A 111 8.13 -0.65 -21.43
C ARG A 111 6.88 -1.31 -20.83
N ARG A 112 6.58 -1.05 -19.55
CA ARG A 112 5.39 -1.56 -18.87
C ARG A 112 4.14 -0.67 -19.02
N GLY A 113 4.23 0.45 -19.70
CA GLY A 113 3.11 1.38 -19.90
C GLY A 113 2.61 2.04 -18.61
N LEU A 114 3.48 2.19 -17.61
CA LEU A 114 3.18 2.79 -16.31
C LEU A 114 3.48 4.29 -16.33
N GLY A 115 2.72 5.08 -15.54
CA GLY A 115 3.10 6.41 -15.12
C GLY A 115 4.12 6.36 -13.98
N ALA A 116 4.67 7.51 -13.59
CA ALA A 116 5.48 7.61 -12.38
C ALA A 116 4.67 7.25 -11.13
N TRP A 117 3.39 7.59 -11.18
CA TRP A 117 2.38 7.19 -10.22
C TRP A 117 1.16 6.59 -10.93
N ASN A 118 0.55 5.60 -10.32
CA ASN A 118 -0.58 4.87 -10.89
C ASN A 118 -1.59 4.59 -9.79
N GLY A 119 -2.86 4.81 -10.06
CA GLY A 119 -3.88 4.67 -9.04
C GLY A 119 -5.15 4.02 -9.55
N ARG A 120 -5.96 3.58 -8.59
CA ARG A 120 -7.27 3.03 -8.85
C ARG A 120 -8.26 3.37 -7.74
N GLY A 121 -9.51 3.49 -8.11
CA GLY A 121 -10.62 3.72 -7.20
C GLY A 121 -11.88 3.03 -7.66
N THR A 122 -12.91 3.09 -6.82
CA THR A 122 -14.19 2.44 -7.08
C THR A 122 -15.33 3.43 -6.86
N ILE A 123 -16.29 3.40 -7.76
CA ILE A 123 -17.57 4.12 -7.69
C ILE A 123 -18.64 3.13 -7.29
N HIS A 124 -19.43 3.47 -6.27
CA HIS A 124 -20.61 2.74 -5.84
C HIS A 124 -21.84 3.59 -6.08
N ALA A 125 -22.82 3.07 -6.82
CA ALA A 125 -24.04 3.78 -7.13
C ALA A 125 -25.29 2.89 -6.92
N VAL A 126 -26.44 3.51 -6.83
CA VAL A 126 -27.72 2.79 -6.66
C VAL A 126 -28.16 2.11 -7.96
N ASP A 127 -27.82 2.72 -9.11
CA ASP A 127 -28.12 2.23 -10.44
C ASP A 127 -27.12 2.76 -11.48
N ALA A 128 -27.25 2.32 -12.73
CA ALA A 128 -26.36 2.71 -13.83
C ALA A 128 -26.46 4.22 -14.17
N GLY A 129 -27.63 4.85 -14.03
CA GLY A 129 -27.80 6.28 -14.27
C GLY A 129 -27.02 7.13 -13.27
N HIS A 130 -27.14 6.81 -11.99
CA HIS A 130 -26.34 7.43 -10.93
C HIS A 130 -24.83 7.12 -11.14
N GLY A 131 -24.49 5.90 -11.53
CA GLY A 131 -23.11 5.51 -11.86
C GLY A 131 -22.51 6.34 -13.00
N ALA A 132 -23.27 6.60 -14.05
CA ALA A 132 -22.84 7.44 -15.17
C ALA A 132 -22.54 8.88 -14.73
N GLU A 133 -23.37 9.46 -13.85
CA GLU A 133 -23.15 10.80 -13.31
C GLU A 133 -21.89 10.85 -12.43
N LEU A 134 -21.69 9.87 -11.56
CA LEU A 134 -20.46 9.79 -10.74
C LEU A 134 -19.21 9.65 -11.60
N ARG A 135 -19.25 8.86 -12.70
CA ARG A 135 -18.15 8.76 -13.67
C ARG A 135 -17.85 10.10 -14.34
N ARG A 136 -18.90 10.87 -14.71
CA ARG A 136 -18.75 12.22 -15.27
C ARG A 136 -18.02 13.13 -14.27
N ILE A 137 -18.43 13.13 -13.01
CA ILE A 137 -17.81 13.94 -11.94
C ILE A 137 -16.35 13.55 -11.74
N VAL A 138 -16.04 12.25 -11.70
CA VAL A 138 -14.64 11.78 -11.60
C VAL A 138 -13.83 12.24 -12.80
N THR A 139 -14.39 12.15 -14.02
CA THR A 139 -13.70 12.56 -15.25
C THR A 139 -13.38 14.06 -15.24
N GLU A 140 -14.33 14.89 -14.85
CA GLU A 140 -14.15 16.34 -14.80
C GLU A 140 -13.18 16.78 -13.70
N SER A 141 -13.21 16.10 -12.55
CA SER A 141 -12.36 16.45 -11.40
C SER A 141 -10.94 15.91 -11.53
N LEU A 142 -10.78 14.69 -12.02
CA LEU A 142 -9.48 14.00 -12.05
C LEU A 142 -8.79 14.12 -13.41
N GLY A 143 -9.54 14.09 -14.51
CA GLY A 143 -9.02 14.09 -15.88
C GLY A 143 -7.98 15.18 -16.18
N PRO A 144 -8.17 16.44 -15.72
CA PRO A 144 -7.19 17.51 -15.95
C PRO A 144 -5.82 17.30 -15.27
N HIS A 145 -5.71 16.34 -14.34
CA HIS A 145 -4.53 16.15 -13.50
C HIS A 145 -3.80 14.83 -13.76
N VAL A 146 -4.31 14.00 -14.67
CA VAL A 146 -3.77 12.67 -14.96
C VAL A 146 -3.47 12.50 -16.45
N ASP A 147 -2.48 11.69 -16.81
CA ASP A 147 -2.11 11.42 -18.19
C ASP A 147 -3.04 10.38 -18.84
N ARG A 148 -3.60 9.51 -18.03
CA ARG A 148 -4.52 8.46 -18.45
C ARG A 148 -5.60 8.26 -17.40
N LEU A 149 -6.85 8.14 -17.83
CA LEU A 149 -7.98 7.76 -16.99
C LEU A 149 -8.81 6.72 -17.76
N THR A 150 -9.06 5.58 -17.14
CA THR A 150 -9.80 4.47 -17.76
C THR A 150 -10.85 3.97 -16.78
N PHE A 151 -12.03 3.64 -17.26
CA PHE A 151 -13.10 3.03 -16.48
C PHE A 151 -13.33 1.60 -16.95
N GLY A 152 -13.58 0.71 -16.00
CA GLY A 152 -14.06 -0.65 -16.21
C GLY A 152 -15.39 -0.83 -15.48
N GLU A 153 -16.36 -1.44 -16.12
CA GLU A 153 -17.60 -1.88 -15.48
C GLU A 153 -17.39 -3.27 -14.90
N ASP A 154 -17.84 -3.47 -13.68
CA ASP A 154 -17.66 -4.73 -12.98
C ASP A 154 -18.98 -5.51 -12.93
N ASP A 155 -19.43 -5.94 -14.09
CA ASP A 155 -20.60 -6.84 -14.20
C ASP A 155 -20.41 -8.14 -13.41
N GLN A 156 -19.18 -8.47 -13.02
CA GLN A 156 -18.84 -9.72 -12.36
C GLN A 156 -18.77 -9.63 -10.84
N LEU A 157 -18.61 -8.44 -10.25
CA LEU A 157 -18.74 -8.30 -8.80
C LEU A 157 -20.15 -8.62 -8.32
N SER A 158 -21.16 -8.35 -9.15
CA SER A 158 -22.56 -8.77 -8.92
C SER A 158 -22.73 -10.31 -8.95
N GLN A 159 -21.77 -11.05 -9.54
CA GLN A 159 -21.79 -12.51 -9.67
C GLN A 159 -20.76 -13.23 -8.78
N GLY A 160 -20.00 -12.48 -7.96
CA GLY A 160 -19.00 -13.05 -7.04
C GLY A 160 -17.74 -13.61 -7.71
N ASN A 161 -17.53 -13.36 -9.00
CA ASN A 161 -16.37 -13.85 -9.74
C ASN A 161 -15.28 -12.77 -9.85
N THR A 162 -14.17 -12.93 -9.10
CA THR A 162 -13.05 -11.98 -9.05
C THR A 162 -11.91 -12.32 -10.02
N SER A 163 -12.05 -13.35 -10.84
CA SER A 163 -10.93 -14.00 -11.54
C SER A 163 -10.72 -13.57 -12.99
N SER A 164 -11.52 -12.65 -13.55
CA SER A 164 -11.29 -12.20 -14.93
C SER A 164 -10.29 -11.05 -15.00
N PRO A 165 -9.33 -11.07 -15.97
CA PRO A 165 -8.43 -9.96 -16.20
C PRO A 165 -9.22 -8.67 -16.43
N SER A 166 -8.97 -7.67 -15.58
CA SER A 166 -9.61 -6.36 -15.69
C SER A 166 -8.83 -5.48 -16.66
N VAL A 167 -9.54 -4.70 -17.47
CA VAL A 167 -8.90 -3.64 -18.30
C VAL A 167 -8.09 -2.63 -17.47
N LEU A 168 -8.15 -2.74 -16.14
CA LEU A 168 -7.47 -1.90 -15.16
C LEU A 168 -6.22 -2.56 -14.56
N ASP A 169 -5.89 -3.80 -14.92
CA ASP A 169 -4.78 -4.54 -14.31
C ASP A 169 -3.41 -3.95 -14.65
N TRP A 170 -3.32 -3.15 -15.70
CA TRP A 170 -2.09 -2.46 -16.09
C TRP A 170 -1.49 -1.59 -14.97
N CYS A 171 -2.30 -1.06 -14.05
CA CYS A 171 -1.88 -0.18 -12.98
C CYS A 171 -1.93 -0.83 -11.59
N ALA A 172 -2.23 -2.12 -11.51
CA ALA A 172 -2.32 -2.84 -10.25
C ALA A 172 -1.01 -3.58 -9.96
N PRO A 173 -0.58 -3.66 -8.69
CA PRO A 173 0.34 -4.69 -8.30
C PRO A 173 -0.21 -6.06 -8.68
N SER A 174 0.68 -6.98 -9.07
CA SER A 174 0.32 -8.37 -9.29
C SER A 174 -0.40 -8.94 -8.05
N GLU A 175 -1.28 -9.92 -8.23
CA GLU A 175 -1.92 -10.66 -7.12
C GLU A 175 -0.89 -11.30 -6.21
N SER A 176 0.28 -11.66 -6.74
CA SER A 176 1.40 -12.13 -5.94
C SER A 176 2.22 -11.01 -5.36
N GLN A 177 1.82 -10.57 -4.21
CA GLN A 177 2.64 -9.64 -3.43
C GLN A 177 3.97 -10.28 -2.93
N LEU A 178 4.08 -11.60 -2.94
CA LEU A 178 5.32 -12.31 -2.57
C LEU A 178 6.48 -11.96 -3.48
N LEU A 179 6.25 -11.75 -4.79
CA LEU A 179 7.31 -11.41 -5.74
C LEU A 179 8.10 -10.15 -5.34
N MET A 180 7.46 -9.23 -4.64
CA MET A 180 8.11 -8.02 -4.14
C MET A 180 9.28 -8.32 -3.19
N ALA A 181 9.18 -9.36 -2.36
CA ALA A 181 10.26 -9.78 -1.48
C ALA A 181 11.47 -10.32 -2.27
N TYR A 182 11.22 -10.88 -3.46
CA TYR A 182 12.25 -11.38 -4.36
C TYR A 182 12.88 -10.31 -5.25
N TRP A 183 12.49 -9.06 -5.12
CA TRP A 183 12.98 -7.97 -5.98
C TRP A 183 14.49 -7.99 -6.15
N ARG A 184 15.24 -8.11 -5.05
CA ARG A 184 16.70 -8.05 -5.06
C ARG A 184 17.42 -9.40 -4.98
N ILE A 185 16.71 -10.50 -4.88
CA ILE A 185 17.33 -11.82 -4.80
C ILE A 185 18.13 -12.10 -6.07
N ARG A 186 19.43 -12.38 -5.92
CA ARG A 186 20.39 -12.57 -7.01
C ARG A 186 20.48 -14.01 -7.49
N GLU A 187 20.28 -14.97 -6.60
CA GLU A 187 20.44 -16.39 -6.87
C GLU A 187 19.09 -17.12 -6.81
N ASN A 188 19.01 -18.19 -7.56
CA ASN A 188 17.89 -19.11 -7.76
C ASN A 188 16.86 -18.67 -8.79
N GLU A 189 17.25 -18.63 -10.08
CA GLU A 189 16.37 -19.28 -11.03
C GLU A 189 16.31 -20.75 -10.62
N PRO A 190 15.14 -21.33 -10.29
CA PRO A 190 15.03 -22.77 -10.19
C PRO A 190 15.50 -23.33 -11.53
N ALA A 191 16.39 -24.33 -11.49
CA ALA A 191 17.00 -24.96 -12.65
C ALA A 191 15.99 -25.63 -13.60
N ASP A 192 14.70 -25.49 -13.35
CA ASP A 192 13.60 -26.15 -14.06
C ASP A 192 12.65 -25.17 -14.79
N ALA A 193 13.08 -23.95 -15.09
CA ALA A 193 12.30 -23.00 -15.91
C ALA A 193 12.48 -23.21 -17.42
N GLU A 194 12.89 -24.40 -17.86
CA GLU A 194 12.76 -24.85 -19.25
C GLU A 194 11.37 -25.50 -19.48
N THR A 195 10.33 -24.67 -19.58
CA THR A 195 9.18 -25.00 -20.40
C THR A 195 8.82 -23.74 -21.18
N GLU A 196 9.47 -23.59 -22.31
CA GLU A 196 8.97 -22.77 -23.41
C GLU A 196 7.55 -23.19 -23.74
N SER A 197 6.55 -22.43 -23.31
CA SER A 197 5.26 -22.51 -23.97
C SER A 197 5.38 -21.70 -25.26
N GLU A 198 5.48 -22.38 -26.39
CA GLU A 198 5.29 -21.83 -27.71
C GLU A 198 3.96 -21.07 -27.76
N VAL A 199 4.03 -19.74 -27.65
CA VAL A 199 2.91 -18.88 -27.99
C VAL A 199 2.94 -18.71 -29.50
N GLY A 200 2.01 -19.35 -30.18
CA GLY A 200 1.82 -19.23 -31.61
C GLY A 200 1.64 -17.75 -32.05
N PRO A 201 1.98 -17.42 -33.32
CA PRO A 201 1.94 -16.06 -33.83
C PRO A 201 0.49 -15.62 -34.03
N GLY A 202 -0.07 -14.81 -33.13
CA GLY A 202 -1.43 -14.29 -33.31
C GLY A 202 -2.02 -13.45 -32.18
N ALA A 203 -1.32 -13.16 -31.11
CA ALA A 203 -1.86 -12.30 -30.04
C ALA A 203 -1.32 -10.86 -30.19
N GLY A 204 -2.23 -9.94 -30.49
CA GLY A 204 -1.93 -8.51 -30.65
C GLY A 204 -1.33 -7.88 -29.39
N ALA A 205 -0.47 -6.90 -29.60
CA ALA A 205 0.19 -6.12 -28.57
C ALA A 205 -0.84 -5.48 -27.61
N GLY A 206 -0.95 -6.00 -26.38
CA GLY A 206 -1.89 -5.49 -25.38
C GLY A 206 -2.07 -6.33 -24.13
N ALA A 207 -1.67 -7.58 -24.13
CA ALA A 207 -1.75 -8.43 -22.94
C ALA A 207 -0.40 -8.34 -22.20
N GLY A 208 -0.39 -7.74 -21.02
CA GLY A 208 0.70 -7.91 -20.10
C GLY A 208 0.90 -9.41 -19.86
N ALA A 209 2.06 -9.93 -20.24
CA ALA A 209 2.45 -11.28 -19.91
C ALA A 209 2.51 -11.36 -18.38
N GLY A 210 1.43 -11.80 -17.77
CA GLY A 210 1.39 -12.13 -16.37
C GLY A 210 2.37 -13.27 -16.15
N ILE A 211 3.38 -13.06 -15.32
CA ILE A 211 4.20 -14.14 -14.79
C ILE A 211 3.28 -14.97 -13.90
N SER A 212 2.57 -15.91 -14.46
CA SER A 212 1.74 -16.89 -13.76
C SER A 212 2.56 -18.05 -13.24
N HIS A 213 3.69 -17.77 -12.60
CA HIS A 213 4.50 -18.79 -11.94
C HIS A 213 4.68 -18.43 -10.47
N HIS A 214 3.60 -18.64 -9.68
CA HIS A 214 3.76 -19.00 -8.29
C HIS A 214 4.28 -20.42 -8.29
N SER A 215 5.57 -20.56 -8.37
CA SER A 215 6.18 -21.81 -8.00
C SER A 215 5.70 -22.15 -6.59
N ALA A 216 5.10 -23.33 -6.41
CA ALA A 216 4.83 -23.89 -5.09
C ALA A 216 6.10 -24.00 -4.21
N SER A 217 7.23 -23.57 -4.74
CA SER A 217 8.57 -23.57 -4.15
C SER A 217 9.02 -22.24 -3.55
N MET A 218 8.26 -21.12 -3.67
CA MET A 218 8.66 -19.82 -3.08
C MET A 218 8.55 -19.86 -1.56
N ASP A 219 9.65 -19.65 -0.87
CA ASP A 219 9.75 -19.59 0.58
C ASP A 219 10.69 -18.45 0.99
N LEU A 220 10.14 -17.40 1.57
CA LEU A 220 10.86 -16.16 1.85
C LEU A 220 12.05 -16.37 2.80
N ASP A 221 11.89 -17.23 3.81
CA ASP A 221 12.95 -17.49 4.79
C ASP A 221 14.06 -18.34 4.20
N ARG A 222 13.71 -19.44 3.53
CA ARG A 222 14.65 -20.32 2.86
C ARG A 222 15.43 -19.58 1.78
N ASP A 223 14.74 -18.72 1.02
CA ASP A 223 15.31 -18.04 -0.15
C ASP A 223 16.01 -16.72 0.23
N GLY A 224 16.17 -16.44 1.54
CA GLY A 224 16.92 -15.29 2.02
C GLY A 224 16.30 -13.93 1.73
N CYS A 225 14.98 -13.88 1.52
CA CYS A 225 14.28 -12.63 1.25
C CYS A 225 14.18 -11.76 2.51
N GLY A 226 14.66 -10.52 2.41
CA GLY A 226 14.45 -9.48 3.41
C GLY A 226 13.34 -8.53 2.99
N LEU A 227 12.40 -8.24 3.90
CA LEU A 227 11.29 -7.33 3.65
C LEU A 227 10.93 -6.54 4.91
N ILE A 228 11.07 -5.22 4.85
CA ILE A 228 10.71 -4.32 5.93
C ILE A 228 9.67 -3.31 5.44
N TRP A 229 8.68 -3.02 6.28
CA TRP A 229 7.62 -2.06 5.99
C TRP A 229 7.67 -0.93 7.01
N SER A 230 7.71 0.32 6.50
CA SER A 230 7.41 1.53 7.27
C SER A 230 6.08 2.10 6.77
N CYS A 231 5.15 2.35 7.69
CA CYS A 231 3.77 2.70 7.34
C CYS A 231 3.29 3.95 8.07
N PRO A 232 3.80 5.15 7.74
CA PRO A 232 3.32 6.39 8.34
C PRO A 232 1.89 6.73 7.90
N VAL A 233 1.13 7.35 8.80
CA VAL A 233 -0.18 7.92 8.51
C VAL A 233 -0.01 9.39 8.15
N LEU A 234 -0.48 9.76 6.96
CA LEU A 234 -0.34 11.11 6.40
C LEU A 234 -1.71 11.80 6.31
N PRO A 235 -1.77 13.12 6.47
CA PRO A 235 -2.92 13.86 5.99
C PRO A 235 -3.10 13.64 4.48
N LEU A 236 -4.31 13.33 4.04
CA LEU A 236 -4.64 13.16 2.62
C LEU A 236 -4.65 14.52 1.92
N ASN A 237 -3.47 15.02 1.62
CA ASN A 237 -3.24 16.31 0.98
C ASN A 237 -1.94 16.24 0.18
N GLY A 238 -1.95 16.77 -1.05
CA GLY A 238 -0.81 16.69 -1.97
C GLY A 238 0.50 17.17 -1.36
N ARG A 239 0.48 18.29 -0.63
CA ARG A 239 1.68 18.84 0.02
C ARG A 239 2.28 17.88 1.05
N HIS A 240 1.47 17.28 1.92
CA HIS A 240 1.96 16.36 2.96
C HIS A 240 2.48 15.07 2.34
N VAL A 241 1.76 14.53 1.35
CA VAL A 241 2.20 13.32 0.64
C VAL A 241 3.52 13.59 -0.11
N ARG A 242 3.67 14.74 -0.76
CA ARG A 242 4.92 15.09 -1.45
C ARG A 242 6.10 15.19 -0.49
N VAL A 243 5.93 15.82 0.68
CA VAL A 243 6.97 15.87 1.72
C VAL A 243 7.37 14.46 2.15
N ALA A 244 6.39 13.57 2.37
CA ALA A 244 6.68 12.19 2.74
C ALA A 244 7.41 11.42 1.62
N VAL A 245 6.99 11.60 0.35
CA VAL A 245 7.64 10.99 -0.81
C VAL A 245 9.08 11.47 -0.96
N ASP A 246 9.32 12.78 -0.90
CA ASP A 246 10.67 13.36 -0.98
C ASP A 246 11.57 12.81 0.15
N THR A 247 11.03 12.68 1.36
CA THR A 247 11.74 12.08 2.52
C THR A 247 12.10 10.61 2.24
N VAL A 248 11.15 9.81 1.76
CA VAL A 248 11.41 8.40 1.41
C VAL A 248 12.48 8.30 0.34
N GLU A 249 12.35 9.04 -0.76
CA GLU A 249 13.31 9.00 -1.86
C GLU A 249 14.74 9.40 -1.40
N GLN A 250 14.84 10.40 -0.54
CA GLN A 250 16.12 10.83 0.02
C GLN A 250 16.73 9.74 0.92
N VAL A 251 15.97 9.26 1.89
CA VAL A 251 16.47 8.29 2.90
C VAL A 251 16.79 6.96 2.24
N THR A 252 15.88 6.41 1.44
CA THR A 252 16.13 5.11 0.80
C THR A 252 17.34 5.16 -0.15
N ARG A 253 17.45 6.23 -0.97
CA ARG A 253 18.58 6.43 -1.88
C ARG A 253 19.91 6.52 -1.14
N SER A 254 19.98 7.24 -0.03
CA SER A 254 21.23 7.39 0.77
C SER A 254 21.68 6.07 1.40
N HIS A 255 20.76 5.13 1.59
CA HIS A 255 21.05 3.79 2.11
C HIS A 255 21.12 2.70 1.02
N GLY A 256 21.02 3.10 -0.27
CA GLY A 256 21.11 2.17 -1.39
C GLY A 256 19.85 1.34 -1.64
N PHE A 257 18.66 1.82 -1.25
CA PHE A 257 17.38 1.16 -1.49
C PHE A 257 16.49 1.94 -2.46
N GLU A 258 15.54 1.25 -3.09
CA GLU A 258 14.49 1.84 -3.90
C GLU A 258 13.40 2.45 -3.01
N ALA A 259 12.87 3.60 -3.45
CA ALA A 259 11.67 4.20 -2.85
C ALA A 259 10.41 3.48 -3.36
N ASN A 260 10.09 2.31 -2.82
CA ASN A 260 8.89 1.55 -3.15
C ASN A 260 7.73 2.06 -2.29
N ILE A 261 6.80 2.82 -2.88
CA ILE A 261 5.78 3.57 -2.16
C ILE A 261 4.38 3.23 -2.65
N GLY A 262 3.52 2.84 -1.71
CA GLY A 262 2.07 2.76 -1.92
C GLY A 262 1.34 3.71 -0.98
N LEU A 263 0.24 4.29 -1.44
CA LEU A 263 -0.66 5.12 -0.66
C LEU A 263 -2.04 4.46 -0.63
N HIS A 264 -2.57 4.26 0.55
CA HIS A 264 -3.89 3.70 0.78
C HIS A 264 -4.74 4.75 1.50
N ALA A 265 -5.73 5.30 0.83
CA ALA A 265 -6.67 6.21 1.48
C ALA A 265 -7.53 5.42 2.48
N SER A 266 -7.34 5.70 3.77
CA SER A 266 -8.05 5.04 4.88
C SER A 266 -9.29 5.81 5.34
N GLY A 267 -9.78 6.72 4.52
CA GLY A 267 -10.89 7.62 4.76
C GLY A 267 -10.72 8.87 3.92
N GLU A 268 -11.57 9.88 4.18
CA GLU A 268 -11.56 11.09 3.36
C GLU A 268 -10.41 12.05 3.72
N ARG A 269 -9.72 11.84 4.86
CA ARG A 269 -8.78 12.81 5.45
C ARG A 269 -7.37 12.28 5.63
N THR A 270 -7.17 10.97 5.62
CA THR A 270 -5.89 10.33 5.88
C THR A 270 -5.56 9.28 4.84
N ALA A 271 -4.26 9.11 4.59
CA ALA A 271 -3.72 7.99 3.84
C ALA A 271 -2.64 7.30 4.67
N VAL A 272 -2.55 5.99 4.55
CA VAL A 272 -1.39 5.24 5.02
C VAL A 272 -0.41 5.13 3.85
N ALA A 273 0.80 5.64 4.01
CA ALA A 273 1.87 5.32 3.09
C ALA A 273 2.48 3.97 3.48
N THR A 274 2.67 3.09 2.51
CA THR A 274 3.40 1.83 2.69
C THR A 274 4.74 1.96 1.98
N VAL A 275 5.81 2.13 2.74
CA VAL A 275 7.17 2.17 2.23
C VAL A 275 7.80 0.80 2.46
N ILE A 276 8.37 0.23 1.40
CA ILE A 276 8.87 -1.14 1.42
C ILE A 276 10.35 -1.14 1.09
N LEU A 277 11.14 -1.76 1.97
CA LEU A 277 12.53 -2.08 1.74
C LEU A 277 12.61 -3.58 1.46
N ALA A 278 12.94 -3.94 0.22
CA ALA A 278 13.20 -5.32 -0.19
C ALA A 278 14.71 -5.50 -0.39
N TYR A 279 15.28 -6.57 0.14
CA TYR A 279 16.71 -6.80 0.10
C TYR A 279 17.07 -8.30 0.16
N ASP A 280 18.30 -8.61 -0.17
CA ASP A 280 18.84 -9.97 -0.17
C ASP A 280 19.65 -10.20 1.11
N ARG A 281 19.15 -11.04 2.00
CA ARG A 281 19.80 -11.36 3.29
C ARG A 281 21.07 -12.17 3.14
N SER A 282 21.30 -12.77 1.98
CA SER A 282 22.55 -13.47 1.69
C SER A 282 23.73 -12.50 1.44
N VAL A 283 23.43 -11.22 1.17
CA VAL A 283 24.44 -10.19 0.97
C VAL A 283 24.89 -9.64 2.32
N GLU A 284 26.18 -9.78 2.61
CA GLU A 284 26.77 -9.32 3.87
C GLU A 284 26.47 -7.84 4.13
N GLY A 285 25.97 -7.54 5.34
CA GLY A 285 25.65 -6.18 5.80
C GLY A 285 24.34 -5.60 5.26
N GLU A 286 23.58 -6.29 4.39
CA GLU A 286 22.29 -5.76 3.89
C GLU A 286 21.21 -5.73 4.97
N ASP A 287 21.15 -6.72 5.87
CA ASP A 287 20.23 -6.71 7.01
C ASP A 287 20.44 -5.45 7.88
N ASP A 288 21.69 -5.17 8.26
CA ASP A 288 22.01 -4.00 9.09
C ASP A 288 21.72 -2.69 8.36
N ARG A 289 22.07 -2.60 7.08
CA ARG A 289 21.79 -1.42 6.25
C ARG A 289 20.29 -1.17 6.09
N ALA A 290 19.50 -2.22 5.90
CA ALA A 290 18.05 -2.11 5.82
C ALA A 290 17.44 -1.66 7.14
N MET A 291 17.93 -2.16 8.27
CA MET A 291 17.50 -1.73 9.60
C MET A 291 17.86 -0.28 9.90
N VAL A 292 19.07 0.18 9.51
CA VAL A 292 19.49 1.58 9.66
C VAL A 292 18.61 2.49 8.79
N CYS A 293 18.30 2.08 7.56
CA CYS A 293 17.38 2.79 6.67
C CYS A 293 15.98 2.90 7.29
N TYR A 294 15.46 1.81 7.84
CA TYR A 294 14.17 1.79 8.54
C TYR A 294 14.14 2.76 9.72
N ASP A 295 15.16 2.70 10.60
CA ASP A 295 15.25 3.58 11.77
C ASP A 295 15.33 5.06 11.34
N ALA A 296 16.03 5.37 10.26
CA ALA A 296 16.10 6.72 9.70
C ALA A 296 14.74 7.19 9.15
N LEU A 297 13.99 6.32 8.47
CA LEU A 297 12.63 6.63 8.02
C LEU A 297 11.69 6.91 9.20
N GLU A 298 11.68 6.06 10.24
CA GLU A 298 10.84 6.23 11.43
C GLU A 298 11.17 7.55 12.15
N GLN A 299 12.46 7.90 12.27
CA GLN A 299 12.89 9.17 12.86
C GLN A 299 12.38 10.36 12.06
N GLN A 300 12.58 10.36 10.73
CA GLN A 300 12.13 11.46 9.87
C GLN A 300 10.62 11.64 9.90
N PHE A 301 9.86 10.54 9.88
CA PHE A 301 8.40 10.60 9.96
C PHE A 301 7.92 11.10 11.32
N SER A 302 8.59 10.71 12.40
CA SER A 302 8.30 11.21 13.74
C SER A 302 8.54 12.71 13.82
N ASP A 303 9.66 13.22 13.30
CA ASP A 303 10.00 14.64 13.27
C ASP A 303 9.01 15.48 12.45
N LEU A 304 8.44 14.88 11.40
CA LEU A 304 7.39 15.48 10.57
C LEU A 304 5.98 15.39 11.19
N GLY A 305 5.83 14.67 12.31
CA GLY A 305 4.54 14.44 12.98
C GLY A 305 3.65 13.42 12.26
N TYR A 306 4.22 12.48 11.52
CA TYR A 306 3.50 11.39 10.84
C TYR A 306 3.60 10.10 11.67
N PRO A 307 2.59 9.79 12.50
CA PRO A 307 2.63 8.59 13.33
C PRO A 307 2.54 7.31 12.47
N PRO A 308 3.14 6.20 12.91
CA PRO A 308 3.00 4.93 12.22
C PRO A 308 1.57 4.38 12.34
N TYR A 309 1.06 3.81 11.24
CA TYR A 309 -0.20 3.05 11.24
C TYR A 309 -0.12 1.83 12.16
N ARG A 310 1.04 1.17 12.18
CA ARG A 310 1.32 0.00 13.02
C ARG A 310 2.81 -0.01 13.35
N MET A 311 3.13 -0.27 14.60
CA MET A 311 4.51 -0.37 15.05
C MET A 311 5.02 -1.80 14.95
N SER A 312 6.26 -1.96 14.49
CA SER A 312 7.00 -3.20 14.62
C SER A 312 7.35 -3.45 16.10
N THR A 313 7.73 -4.67 16.42
CA THR A 313 8.19 -5.00 17.80
C THR A 313 9.42 -4.21 18.22
N ARG A 314 10.24 -3.76 17.27
CA ARG A 314 11.38 -2.86 17.47
C ARG A 314 10.91 -1.43 17.78
N ALA A 315 10.02 -0.89 16.94
CA ALA A 315 9.51 0.47 17.09
C ALA A 315 8.71 0.67 18.39
N MET A 316 8.05 -0.37 18.91
CA MET A 316 7.36 -0.33 20.20
C MET A 316 8.29 -0.05 21.40
N ARG A 317 9.60 -0.30 21.25
CA ARG A 317 10.60 0.00 22.28
C ARG A 317 11.17 1.41 22.16
N SER A 318 10.84 2.11 21.08
CA SER A 318 11.29 3.48 20.85
C SER A 318 10.41 4.49 21.57
N SER A 319 11.02 5.49 22.19
CA SER A 319 10.31 6.63 22.77
C SER A 319 9.76 7.62 21.74
N LEU A 320 10.07 7.44 20.44
CA LEU A 320 9.70 8.37 19.36
C LEU A 320 8.18 8.60 19.27
N HIS A 321 7.40 7.63 19.67
CA HIS A 321 5.94 7.66 19.56
C HIS A 321 5.24 7.75 20.93
N ALA A 322 6.01 7.97 21.99
CA ALA A 322 5.46 8.12 23.34
C ALA A 322 4.72 9.46 23.47
N ASN A 323 3.49 9.37 23.96
CA ASN A 323 2.75 10.52 24.46
C ASN A 323 2.59 10.33 25.96
N ASP A 324 3.22 11.16 26.76
CA ASP A 324 3.32 10.95 28.21
C ASP A 324 1.96 10.87 28.91
N ASP A 325 1.02 11.74 28.54
CA ASP A 325 -0.32 11.74 29.14
C ASP A 325 -1.11 10.49 28.75
N MET A 326 -1.11 10.15 27.46
CA MET A 326 -1.79 8.93 26.96
C MET A 326 -1.14 7.68 27.55
N SER A 327 0.18 7.61 27.55
CA SER A 327 0.93 6.49 28.14
C SER A 327 0.64 6.30 29.62
N ALA A 328 0.48 7.40 30.38
CA ALA A 328 0.10 7.35 31.80
C ALA A 328 -1.31 6.76 32.00
N VAL A 329 -2.28 7.15 31.16
CA VAL A 329 -3.64 6.60 31.20
C VAL A 329 -3.64 5.13 30.82
N LEU A 330 -2.96 4.76 29.73
CA LEU A 330 -2.88 3.37 29.26
C LEU A 330 -2.21 2.45 30.29
N ARG A 331 -1.14 2.90 30.96
CA ARG A 331 -0.52 2.13 32.07
C ARG A 331 -1.48 1.88 33.23
N ARG A 332 -2.30 2.88 33.60
CA ARG A 332 -3.32 2.69 34.66
C ARG A 332 -4.37 1.68 34.23
N LEU A 333 -4.84 1.75 32.98
CA LEU A 333 -5.78 0.77 32.43
C LEU A 333 -5.16 -0.63 32.37
N LYS A 334 -3.92 -0.74 31.92
CA LYS A 334 -3.17 -2.01 31.89
C LYS A 334 -3.09 -2.64 33.27
N ASN A 335 -2.68 -1.90 34.26
CA ASN A 335 -2.57 -2.39 35.64
C ASN A 335 -3.92 -2.81 36.24
N ALA A 336 -5.01 -2.17 35.82
CA ALA A 336 -6.35 -2.53 36.29
C ALA A 336 -6.89 -3.78 35.60
N LEU A 337 -6.64 -3.96 34.30
CA LEU A 337 -7.17 -5.06 33.48
C LEU A 337 -6.29 -6.30 33.47
N ASP A 338 -4.98 -6.11 33.60
CA ASP A 338 -3.98 -7.18 33.61
C ASP A 338 -2.94 -6.94 34.71
N PRO A 339 -3.34 -7.05 36.00
CA PRO A 339 -2.47 -6.75 37.12
C PRO A 339 -1.24 -7.66 37.21
N ALA A 340 -1.31 -8.86 36.64
CA ALA A 340 -0.18 -9.81 36.58
C ALA A 340 0.77 -9.53 35.38
N GLY A 341 0.41 -8.63 34.44
CA GLY A 341 1.24 -8.24 33.30
C GLY A 341 1.51 -9.39 32.30
N ILE A 342 0.58 -10.34 32.14
CA ILE A 342 0.77 -11.53 31.30
C ILE A 342 0.38 -11.33 29.83
N LEU A 343 -0.46 -10.35 29.52
CA LEU A 343 -0.91 -10.09 28.15
C LEU A 343 0.15 -9.28 27.38
N ALA A 344 0.84 -9.93 26.48
CA ALA A 344 1.84 -9.34 25.59
C ALA A 344 2.74 -8.30 26.29
N PRO A 345 3.53 -8.69 27.30
CA PRO A 345 4.35 -7.77 28.07
C PRO A 345 5.35 -7.03 27.17
N GLY A 346 5.52 -5.73 27.40
CA GLY A 346 6.40 -4.89 26.60
C GLY A 346 5.90 -4.60 25.17
N ARG A 347 4.58 -4.73 24.92
CA ARG A 347 3.94 -4.38 23.65
C ARG A 347 2.93 -3.27 23.88
N TYR A 348 2.83 -2.30 22.96
CA TYR A 348 1.87 -1.19 22.87
C TYR A 348 1.83 -0.27 24.09
N VAL A 349 1.64 -0.79 25.29
CA VAL A 349 1.72 -0.05 26.57
C VAL A 349 3.02 -0.45 27.24
N LEU A 350 3.92 0.51 27.38
CA LEU A 350 5.22 0.36 28.00
C LEU A 350 5.16 0.73 29.48
#